data_c45d98efdac9370f6cea4cd01f944acf
#
_entry.id   c45d98efdac9370f6cea4cd01f944acf
#
_cell.length_a   1.000
_cell.length_b   1.000
_cell.length_c   1.000
_cell.angle_alpha   90.00
_cell.angle_beta   90.00
_cell.angle_gamma   90.00
#
_symmetry.space_group_name_H-M   'P 1'
#
loop_
_entity.id
_entity.type
_entity.pdbx_description
1 polymer ?
#
loop_
_entity_poly.entity_id
_entity_poly.type
_entity_poly.pdbx_seq_one_letter_code
_entity_poly.pdbx_strand_id
1 'polypeptide(L)'
;MWPVLKLHLEWEKRNWDPDGDHLYDAYCCIWASDALYYNGGAVTHSTAYNYRGNLLAARIAEIIGEDPKPYANEAAAILKAMNETLWIDDEGHWAEYKDLMGLKRLHKNAALWTIYTPIDCGACSPEQAYRATRWVDENLPRIPIKVASPTGVVLNQLFTFPTTTWMPYDWSTNNVAHEEVANMALAYFQAGRDDDGFLLLKSDLIDGQYLGVSPGNFGQISYYDKARSEAYRDFADNVGITSRALVNGLFGILPDALNGQCVLKPALPESWDSCEVRLPYLHYKFYRRGSQHVYEITQNFPQPLKMVVKTNQGKGHFITTEGTNEKTQTIVVNNVKTVAKPSLDDNVPSIWTGIDSPEYQTVMGLEEPKANAKYTMVKMDKYFNSNVD
;
A
#
# COMPACT_ATOMS: atom_id res chain seq x y z
N MET A 1 22.69 -17.87 9.30
CA MET A 1 21.79 -16.69 9.14
C MET A 1 21.41 -16.07 10.49
N TRP A 2 21.05 -16.87 11.52
CA TRP A 2 20.62 -16.32 12.82
C TRP A 2 21.58 -15.30 13.48
N PRO A 3 22.91 -15.53 13.57
CA PRO A 3 23.82 -14.54 14.14
C PRO A 3 23.84 -13.21 13.38
N VAL A 4 23.64 -13.26 12.07
CA VAL A 4 23.57 -12.04 11.23
C VAL A 4 22.30 -11.26 11.51
N LEU A 5 21.14 -11.95 11.63
CA LEU A 5 19.88 -11.32 11.97
C LEU A 5 19.93 -10.65 13.36
N LYS A 6 20.49 -11.34 14.37
CA LYS A 6 20.69 -10.76 15.69
C LYS A 6 21.53 -9.49 15.65
N LEU A 7 22.69 -9.56 14.99
CA LEU A 7 23.59 -8.42 14.87
C LEU A 7 22.89 -7.24 14.15
N HIS A 8 22.09 -7.52 13.12
CA HIS A 8 21.34 -6.50 12.41
C HIS A 8 20.31 -5.80 13.30
N LEU A 9 19.48 -6.56 14.01
CA LEU A 9 18.47 -5.99 14.91
C LEU A 9 19.10 -5.19 16.09
N GLU A 10 20.21 -5.68 16.63
CA GLU A 10 20.98 -4.95 17.64
C GLU A 10 21.57 -3.65 17.07
N TRP A 11 22.03 -3.68 15.83
CA TRP A 11 22.58 -2.52 15.13
C TRP A 11 21.47 -1.49 14.83
N GLU A 12 20.32 -1.94 14.34
CA GLU A 12 19.14 -1.09 14.11
C GLU A 12 18.75 -0.36 15.38
N LYS A 13 18.50 -1.11 16.46
CA LYS A 13 18.11 -0.55 17.75
C LYS A 13 19.12 0.47 18.29
N ARG A 14 20.39 0.11 18.28
CA ARG A 14 21.45 0.99 18.81
C ARG A 14 21.61 2.30 18.04
N ASN A 15 21.43 2.26 16.72
CA ASN A 15 21.70 3.42 15.89
C ASN A 15 20.44 4.26 15.59
N TRP A 16 19.28 3.63 15.60
CA TRP A 16 18.03 4.26 15.18
C TRP A 16 16.96 4.35 16.27
N ASP A 17 17.25 3.85 17.45
CA ASP A 17 16.47 4.06 18.68
C ASP A 17 17.42 4.42 19.83
N PRO A 18 18.23 5.50 19.69
CA PRO A 18 19.25 5.82 20.69
C PRO A 18 18.69 6.39 21.99
N ASP A 19 17.50 6.96 21.97
CA ASP A 19 16.82 7.48 23.16
C ASP A 19 15.90 6.44 23.85
N GLY A 20 15.73 5.28 23.23
CA GLY A 20 15.03 4.15 23.81
C GLY A 20 13.50 4.34 23.87
N ASP A 21 12.94 5.19 23.03
CA ASP A 21 11.49 5.41 23.00
C ASP A 21 10.75 4.38 22.10
N HIS A 22 11.49 3.42 21.53
CA HIS A 22 11.01 2.36 20.65
C HIS A 22 10.41 2.86 19.33
N LEU A 23 10.69 4.09 18.94
CA LEU A 23 10.41 4.62 17.62
C LEU A 23 11.73 4.74 16.86
N TYR A 24 11.78 4.17 15.67
CA TYR A 24 13.02 4.10 14.91
C TYR A 24 13.21 5.34 14.06
N ASP A 25 14.27 6.06 14.36
CA ASP A 25 14.65 7.30 13.69
C ASP A 25 15.18 7.05 12.27
N ALA A 26 15.00 8.00 11.39
CA ALA A 26 15.71 8.10 10.13
C ALA A 26 16.10 9.56 9.87
N TYR A 27 17.22 9.78 9.19
CA TYR A 27 17.62 11.14 8.81
C TYR A 27 16.89 11.62 7.55
N CYS A 28 16.59 10.71 6.67
CA CYS A 28 15.70 10.93 5.52
C CYS A 28 15.12 9.59 5.09
N CYS A 29 13.99 9.65 4.44
CA CYS A 29 13.40 8.48 3.84
C CYS A 29 13.83 8.41 2.37
N ILE A 30 14.79 7.56 2.06
CA ILE A 30 15.49 7.58 0.77
C ILE A 30 14.54 7.37 -0.40
N TRP A 31 13.71 6.34 -0.39
CA TRP A 31 12.82 6.12 -1.53
C TRP A 31 11.61 7.07 -1.54
N ALA A 32 11.24 7.60 -0.39
CA ALA A 32 10.19 8.59 -0.27
C ALA A 32 10.67 9.99 -0.62
N SER A 33 11.96 10.24 -0.47
CA SER A 33 12.58 11.53 -0.75
C SER A 33 13.96 11.34 -1.36
N ASP A 34 14.03 10.73 -2.53
CA ASP A 34 15.23 10.78 -3.37
C ASP A 34 15.75 12.20 -3.57
N ALA A 35 14.92 13.13 -3.22
CA ALA A 35 15.02 14.55 -3.36
C ALA A 35 15.80 15.28 -2.27
N LEU A 36 16.48 14.63 -1.38
CA LEU A 36 17.36 15.24 -0.38
C LEU A 36 16.70 16.12 0.67
N TYR A 37 15.39 16.05 0.83
CA TYR A 37 14.70 16.77 1.90
C TYR A 37 14.77 16.01 3.22
N TYR A 38 14.99 16.74 4.30
CA TYR A 38 14.92 16.20 5.63
C TYR A 38 13.45 15.90 6.00
N ASN A 39 13.14 14.64 6.13
CA ASN A 39 11.89 14.14 6.68
C ASN A 39 12.19 13.03 7.68
N GLY A 40 13.08 13.33 8.62
CA GLY A 40 13.64 12.37 9.55
C GLY A 40 13.24 12.61 10.99
N GLY A 41 13.58 11.67 11.79
CA GLY A 41 13.22 11.52 13.17
C GLY A 41 12.57 10.16 13.37
N ALA A 42 11.66 10.03 14.32
CA ALA A 42 10.88 8.81 14.54
C ALA A 42 9.89 8.59 13.39
N VAL A 43 10.29 7.83 12.39
CA VAL A 43 9.56 7.65 11.13
C VAL A 43 8.64 6.44 11.22
N THR A 44 7.38 6.60 10.84
CA THR A 44 6.36 5.55 10.97
C THR A 44 6.71 4.28 10.18
N HIS A 45 7.13 4.40 8.92
CA HIS A 45 7.42 3.20 8.11
C HIS A 45 8.67 2.45 8.59
N SER A 46 9.75 3.15 8.98
CA SER A 46 10.94 2.50 9.54
C SER A 46 10.62 1.78 10.85
N THR A 47 9.81 2.41 11.70
CA THR A 47 9.35 1.83 12.96
C THR A 47 8.48 0.58 12.71
N ALA A 48 7.60 0.62 11.72
CA ALA A 48 6.77 -0.54 11.34
C ALA A 48 7.61 -1.71 10.79
N TYR A 49 8.64 -1.45 10.01
CA TYR A 49 9.57 -2.51 9.57
C TYR A 49 10.31 -3.16 10.74
N ASN A 50 10.77 -2.36 11.71
CA ASN A 50 11.42 -2.87 12.90
C ASN A 50 10.46 -3.68 13.79
N TYR A 51 9.18 -3.28 13.90
CA TYR A 51 8.15 -4.11 14.51
C TYR A 51 8.08 -5.50 13.87
N ARG A 52 7.91 -5.56 12.54
CA ARG A 52 7.82 -6.82 11.80
C ARG A 52 9.09 -7.65 11.91
N GLY A 53 10.27 -7.02 11.83
CA GLY A 53 11.57 -7.67 11.96
C GLY A 53 11.71 -8.38 13.32
N ASN A 54 11.37 -7.71 14.40
CA ASN A 54 11.41 -8.27 15.74
C ASN A 54 10.35 -9.38 15.94
N LEU A 55 9.14 -9.20 15.43
CA LEU A 55 8.09 -10.22 15.49
C LEU A 55 8.51 -11.53 14.79
N LEU A 56 9.10 -11.43 13.61
CA LEU A 56 9.61 -12.59 12.87
C LEU A 56 10.84 -13.21 13.58
N ALA A 57 11.73 -12.40 14.12
CA ALA A 57 12.88 -12.88 14.88
C ALA A 57 12.46 -13.65 16.14
N ALA A 58 11.44 -13.20 16.86
CA ALA A 58 10.87 -13.94 17.98
C ALA A 58 10.38 -15.33 17.54
N ARG A 59 9.67 -15.39 16.43
CA ARG A 59 9.17 -16.68 15.90
C ARG A 59 10.30 -17.60 15.43
N ILE A 60 11.31 -17.07 14.76
CA ILE A 60 12.49 -17.81 14.35
C ILE A 60 13.24 -18.36 15.56
N ALA A 61 13.47 -17.51 16.58
CA ALA A 61 14.14 -17.90 17.83
C ALA A 61 13.43 -19.10 18.47
N GLU A 62 12.11 -19.04 18.60
CA GLU A 62 11.32 -20.17 19.13
C GLU A 62 11.54 -21.46 18.35
N ILE A 63 11.53 -21.40 17.01
CA ILE A 63 11.70 -22.58 16.14
C ILE A 63 13.08 -23.20 16.28
N ILE A 64 14.13 -22.39 16.46
CA ILE A 64 15.51 -22.87 16.53
C ILE A 64 16.00 -23.10 17.97
N GLY A 65 15.14 -22.92 18.98
CA GLY A 65 15.46 -23.15 20.40
C GLY A 65 16.27 -22.03 21.06
N GLU A 66 16.25 -20.83 20.49
CA GLU A 66 16.79 -19.60 21.10
C GLU A 66 15.73 -18.88 21.94
N ASP A 67 16.12 -17.91 22.77
CA ASP A 67 15.14 -17.15 23.56
C ASP A 67 14.37 -16.14 22.71
N PRO A 68 13.03 -16.28 22.54
CA PRO A 68 12.22 -15.35 21.75
C PRO A 68 11.89 -14.03 22.49
N LYS A 69 12.03 -14.00 23.82
CA LYS A 69 11.52 -12.89 24.66
C LYS A 69 12.10 -11.52 24.31
N PRO A 70 13.41 -11.36 24.07
CA PRO A 70 13.95 -10.05 23.72
C PRO A 70 13.27 -9.42 22.51
N TYR A 71 13.02 -10.22 21.49
CA TYR A 71 12.40 -9.78 20.23
C TYR A 71 10.89 -9.56 20.38
N ALA A 72 10.21 -10.47 21.05
CA ALA A 72 8.76 -10.32 21.31
C ALA A 72 8.46 -9.08 22.16
N ASN A 73 9.30 -8.82 23.19
CA ASN A 73 9.16 -7.63 24.02
C ASN A 73 9.42 -6.35 23.23
N GLU A 74 10.44 -6.35 22.38
CA GLU A 74 10.74 -5.18 21.52
C GLU A 74 9.60 -4.93 20.54
N ALA A 75 9.10 -5.95 19.85
CA ALA A 75 7.94 -5.80 18.97
C ALA A 75 6.72 -5.23 19.70
N ALA A 76 6.43 -5.71 20.90
CA ALA A 76 5.33 -5.19 21.71
C ALA A 76 5.54 -3.72 22.12
N ALA A 77 6.78 -3.35 22.48
CA ALA A 77 7.13 -1.98 22.84
C ALA A 77 7.02 -1.03 21.64
N ILE A 78 7.50 -1.44 20.46
CA ILE A 78 7.36 -0.69 19.22
C ILE A 78 5.89 -0.46 18.89
N LEU A 79 5.06 -1.50 18.90
CA LEU A 79 3.62 -1.36 18.59
C LEU A 79 2.92 -0.40 19.56
N LYS A 80 3.28 -0.46 20.84
CA LYS A 80 2.76 0.46 21.84
C LYS A 80 3.19 1.89 21.53
N ALA A 81 4.49 2.13 21.29
CA ALA A 81 5.02 3.46 20.98
C ALA A 81 4.40 4.06 19.72
N MET A 82 4.21 3.26 18.65
CA MET A 82 3.51 3.68 17.44
C MET A 82 2.08 4.14 17.75
N ASN A 83 1.33 3.39 18.54
CA ASN A 83 -0.06 3.72 18.87
C ASN A 83 -0.16 4.96 19.78
N GLU A 84 0.78 5.15 20.70
CA GLU A 84 0.76 6.27 21.65
C GLU A 84 1.30 7.58 21.06
N THR A 85 2.19 7.50 20.07
CA THR A 85 2.93 8.67 19.58
C THR A 85 2.59 9.00 18.13
N LEU A 86 2.53 8.00 17.24
CA LEU A 86 2.40 8.24 15.81
C LEU A 86 0.96 8.12 15.29
N TRP A 87 0.11 7.33 15.95
CA TRP A 87 -1.31 7.22 15.58
C TRP A 87 -2.09 8.47 15.98
N ILE A 88 -2.79 9.07 15.02
CA ILE A 88 -3.62 10.26 15.19
C ILE A 88 -5.08 9.82 15.17
N ASP A 89 -5.62 9.53 16.37
CA ASP A 89 -6.91 8.86 16.46
C ASP A 89 -8.09 9.70 15.94
N ASP A 90 -8.09 10.99 16.15
CA ASP A 90 -9.12 11.90 15.64
C ASP A 90 -9.13 12.02 14.11
N GLU A 91 -7.98 11.85 13.46
CA GLU A 91 -7.81 11.90 12.01
C GLU A 91 -7.82 10.50 11.37
N GLY A 92 -7.51 9.45 12.12
CA GLY A 92 -7.59 8.04 11.67
C GLY A 92 -6.42 7.57 10.81
N HIS A 93 -5.25 8.15 10.98
CA HIS A 93 -4.03 7.74 10.27
C HIS A 93 -2.78 7.90 11.14
N TRP A 94 -1.60 7.48 10.65
CA TRP A 94 -0.31 7.72 11.31
C TRP A 94 0.31 9.02 10.82
N ALA A 95 0.98 9.72 11.73
CA ALA A 95 1.88 10.80 11.37
C ALA A 95 3.03 10.28 10.51
N GLU A 96 3.55 11.09 9.63
CA GLU A 96 4.72 10.76 8.83
C GLU A 96 5.94 10.47 9.72
N TYR A 97 6.23 11.42 10.61
CA TYR A 97 7.31 11.29 11.59
C TYR A 97 7.14 12.29 12.74
N LYS A 98 7.94 12.08 13.79
CA LYS A 98 8.17 13.02 14.89
C LYS A 98 9.61 13.52 14.83
N ASP A 99 9.82 14.83 14.91
CA ASP A 99 11.16 15.41 14.85
C ASP A 99 12.13 14.74 15.82
N LEU A 100 13.34 14.44 15.35
CA LEU A 100 14.42 13.93 16.18
C LEU A 100 14.90 14.97 17.19
N MET A 101 14.94 16.23 16.81
CA MET A 101 15.51 17.32 17.59
C MET A 101 14.55 18.52 17.70
N GLY A 102 14.95 19.52 18.46
CA GLY A 102 14.22 20.75 18.61
C GLY A 102 12.93 20.59 19.40
N LEU A 103 11.82 21.03 18.86
CA LEU A 103 10.52 20.99 19.53
C LEU A 103 9.84 19.59 19.48
N LYS A 104 10.47 18.61 18.85
CA LYS A 104 9.94 17.26 18.68
C LYS A 104 8.49 17.24 18.17
N ARG A 105 8.22 18.04 17.14
CA ARG A 105 6.89 18.17 16.55
C ARG A 105 6.49 16.91 15.82
N LEU A 106 5.21 16.60 15.89
CA LEU A 106 4.59 15.55 15.11
C LEU A 106 4.16 16.09 13.75
N HIS A 107 4.67 15.50 12.67
CA HIS A 107 4.34 15.84 11.29
C HIS A 107 3.20 14.94 10.82
N LYS A 108 1.99 15.50 10.81
CA LYS A 108 0.76 14.75 10.61
C LYS A 108 0.48 14.37 9.14
N ASN A 109 0.99 15.12 8.18
CA ASN A 109 0.70 14.88 6.77
C ASN A 109 1.39 13.61 6.29
N ALA A 110 0.63 12.53 6.22
CA ALA A 110 1.13 11.24 5.80
C ALA A 110 1.35 11.18 4.28
N ALA A 111 2.33 10.38 3.90
CA ALA A 111 2.51 9.90 2.54
C ALA A 111 1.90 8.48 2.38
N LEU A 112 1.84 7.96 1.16
CA LEU A 112 1.32 6.61 0.91
C LEU A 112 2.07 5.54 1.71
N TRP A 113 3.41 5.63 1.76
CA TRP A 113 4.24 4.68 2.53
C TRP A 113 3.97 4.71 4.03
N THR A 114 3.56 5.86 4.57
CA THR A 114 3.14 5.99 5.98
C THR A 114 1.88 5.19 6.27
N ILE A 115 1.02 5.04 5.28
CA ILE A 115 -0.25 4.33 5.41
C ILE A 115 -0.08 2.83 5.14
N TYR A 116 0.48 2.45 4.00
CA TYR A 116 0.52 1.03 3.63
C TYR A 116 1.55 0.22 4.43
N THR A 117 2.65 0.82 4.88
CA THR A 117 3.72 0.06 5.56
C THR A 117 3.28 -0.51 6.91
N PRO A 118 2.66 0.25 7.83
CA PRO A 118 2.12 -0.34 9.05
C PRO A 118 1.09 -1.44 8.81
N ILE A 119 0.24 -1.29 7.77
CA ILE A 119 -0.77 -2.29 7.40
C ILE A 119 -0.07 -3.58 6.92
N ASP A 120 0.89 -3.45 6.03
CA ASP A 120 1.62 -4.59 5.47
C ASP A 120 2.52 -5.29 6.51
N CYS A 121 3.07 -4.53 7.44
CA CYS A 121 3.83 -5.06 8.57
C CYS A 121 2.96 -5.70 9.64
N GLY A 122 1.64 -5.54 9.61
CA GLY A 122 0.74 -6.00 10.66
C GLY A 122 0.86 -5.19 11.96
N ALA A 123 1.41 -3.98 11.89
CA ALA A 123 1.61 -3.06 13.02
C ALA A 123 0.34 -2.24 13.33
N CYS A 124 -0.83 -2.79 13.07
CA CYS A 124 -2.10 -2.09 13.29
C CYS A 124 -3.26 -3.06 13.51
N SER A 125 -4.33 -2.55 14.10
CA SER A 125 -5.61 -3.25 14.13
C SER A 125 -6.31 -3.20 12.76
N PRO A 126 -7.25 -4.11 12.48
CA PRO A 126 -8.08 -4.05 11.27
C PRO A 126 -8.86 -2.74 11.13
N GLU A 127 -9.30 -2.16 12.23
CA GLU A 127 -9.98 -0.87 12.25
C GLU A 127 -9.05 0.27 11.86
N GLN A 128 -7.83 0.29 12.40
CA GLN A 128 -6.81 1.28 12.02
C GLN A 128 -6.48 1.18 10.53
N ALA A 129 -6.29 -0.03 10.00
CA ALA A 129 -6.06 -0.24 8.58
C ALA A 129 -7.21 0.31 7.71
N TYR A 130 -8.45 0.05 8.10
CA TYR A 130 -9.63 0.56 7.41
C TYR A 130 -9.68 2.10 7.45
N ARG A 131 -9.49 2.71 8.63
CA ARG A 131 -9.52 4.17 8.81
C ARG A 131 -8.39 4.85 8.04
N ALA A 132 -7.18 4.33 8.13
CA ALA A 132 -6.02 4.91 7.45
C ALA A 132 -6.13 4.87 5.92
N THR A 133 -6.68 3.78 5.36
CA THR A 133 -6.96 3.73 3.92
C THR A 133 -8.10 4.67 3.51
N ARG A 134 -9.06 4.96 4.39
CA ARG A 134 -10.08 5.98 4.16
C ARG A 134 -9.51 7.39 4.17
N TRP A 135 -8.57 7.66 5.08
CA TRP A 135 -7.87 8.94 5.13
C TRP A 135 -7.18 9.27 3.78
N VAL A 136 -6.61 8.26 3.11
CA VAL A 136 -6.02 8.47 1.76
C VAL A 136 -7.06 8.98 0.77
N ASP A 137 -8.25 8.38 0.75
CA ASP A 137 -9.32 8.84 -0.15
C ASP A 137 -9.76 10.28 0.11
N GLU A 138 -9.68 10.70 1.37
CA GLU A 138 -10.19 12.00 1.82
C GLU A 138 -9.15 13.12 1.71
N ASN A 139 -7.85 12.76 1.65
CA ASN A 139 -6.77 13.74 1.78
C ASN A 139 -5.81 13.77 0.58
N LEU A 140 -5.74 12.70 -0.22
CA LEU A 140 -4.91 12.72 -1.42
C LEU A 140 -5.77 12.94 -2.67
N PRO A 141 -5.38 13.89 -3.55
CA PRO A 141 -6.16 14.20 -4.72
C PRO A 141 -6.13 13.05 -5.73
N ARG A 142 -7.27 12.72 -6.29
CA ARG A 142 -7.37 11.73 -7.34
C ARG A 142 -7.15 12.35 -8.71
N ILE A 143 -6.23 11.76 -9.47
CA ILE A 143 -5.88 12.19 -10.82
C ILE A 143 -6.60 11.25 -11.79
N PRO A 144 -7.59 11.72 -12.57
CA PRO A 144 -8.31 10.87 -13.51
C PRO A 144 -7.41 10.30 -14.60
N ILE A 145 -7.57 9.01 -14.89
CA ILE A 145 -6.92 8.36 -16.01
C ILE A 145 -7.87 8.37 -17.20
N LYS A 146 -7.50 9.09 -18.24
CA LYS A 146 -8.29 9.18 -19.48
C LYS A 146 -7.87 8.07 -20.43
N VAL A 147 -8.71 7.07 -20.59
CA VAL A 147 -8.50 5.99 -21.58
C VAL A 147 -9.42 6.19 -22.76
N ALA A 148 -8.84 6.42 -23.93
CA ALA A 148 -9.59 6.31 -25.17
C ALA A 148 -9.76 4.81 -25.50
N SER A 149 -10.96 4.29 -25.31
CA SER A 149 -11.28 2.93 -25.74
C SER A 149 -11.44 2.88 -27.26
N PRO A 150 -10.94 1.82 -27.93
CA PRO A 150 -11.23 1.60 -29.35
C PRO A 150 -12.73 1.54 -29.68
N THR A 151 -13.56 1.26 -28.69
CA THR A 151 -15.03 1.22 -28.80
C THR A 151 -15.70 2.55 -28.43
N GLY A 152 -14.92 3.60 -28.11
CA GLY A 152 -15.44 4.90 -27.70
C GLY A 152 -16.00 4.93 -26.26
N VAL A 153 -15.88 3.84 -25.49
CA VAL A 153 -16.26 3.80 -24.08
C VAL A 153 -15.20 4.51 -23.27
N VAL A 154 -15.55 5.60 -22.63
CA VAL A 154 -14.66 6.31 -21.69
C VAL A 154 -14.73 5.60 -20.36
N LEU A 155 -13.61 5.10 -19.85
CA LEU A 155 -13.51 4.49 -18.53
C LEU A 155 -13.35 5.62 -17.49
N ASN A 156 -14.44 6.28 -17.14
CA ASN A 156 -14.46 7.52 -16.34
C ASN A 156 -14.14 7.34 -14.85
N GLN A 157 -13.92 6.11 -14.37
CA GLN A 157 -13.72 5.85 -12.94
C GLN A 157 -12.27 5.52 -12.54
N LEU A 158 -11.39 5.40 -13.52
CA LEU A 158 -9.98 5.10 -13.25
C LEU A 158 -9.25 6.34 -12.78
N PHE A 159 -8.45 6.17 -11.76
CA PHE A 159 -7.68 7.25 -11.17
C PHE A 159 -6.34 6.76 -10.61
N THR A 160 -5.43 7.69 -10.47
CA THR A 160 -4.22 7.55 -9.67
C THR A 160 -4.15 8.68 -8.65
N PHE A 161 -3.13 8.70 -7.80
CA PHE A 161 -2.88 9.80 -6.88
C PHE A 161 -1.38 9.98 -6.62
N PRO A 162 -0.96 11.18 -6.20
CA PRO A 162 0.43 11.40 -5.87
C PRO A 162 0.82 10.71 -4.56
N THR A 163 2.11 10.52 -4.38
CA THR A 163 2.69 9.93 -3.16
C THR A 163 2.43 10.77 -1.91
N THR A 164 2.46 12.10 -2.08
CA THR A 164 2.22 13.09 -1.01
C THR A 164 1.57 14.35 -1.57
N THR A 165 1.16 15.26 -0.68
CA THR A 165 0.72 16.64 -1.03
C THR A 165 1.46 17.71 -0.26
N TRP A 166 2.37 17.35 0.65
CA TRP A 166 2.97 18.26 1.62
C TRP A 166 4.36 18.76 1.24
N MET A 167 4.95 18.19 0.21
CA MET A 167 6.26 18.63 -0.30
C MET A 167 6.15 19.16 -1.72
N PRO A 168 7.05 20.05 -2.13
CA PRO A 168 7.14 20.44 -3.53
C PRO A 168 7.45 19.22 -4.38
N TYR A 169 7.04 19.29 -5.64
CA TYR A 169 7.38 18.29 -6.63
C TYR A 169 8.90 18.11 -6.72
N ASP A 170 9.34 16.90 -6.47
CA ASP A 170 10.71 16.50 -6.73
C ASP A 170 10.80 14.97 -6.75
N TRP A 171 11.24 14.40 -7.86
CA TRP A 171 11.39 12.96 -8.09
C TRP A 171 10.12 12.18 -7.69
N SER A 172 10.22 11.23 -6.73
CA SER A 172 9.06 10.45 -6.23
C SER A 172 8.18 11.23 -5.25
N THR A 173 8.60 12.40 -4.81
CA THR A 173 7.84 13.19 -3.83
C THR A 173 6.81 14.07 -4.52
N ASN A 174 5.56 13.98 -4.07
CA ASN A 174 4.42 14.66 -4.68
C ASN A 174 4.27 14.32 -6.18
N ASN A 175 4.58 13.10 -6.53
CA ASN A 175 4.50 12.51 -7.85
C ASN A 175 3.60 11.29 -7.86
N VAL A 176 3.22 10.84 -9.04
CA VAL A 176 2.64 9.51 -9.20
C VAL A 176 3.77 8.52 -9.35
N ALA A 177 3.94 7.69 -8.32
CA ALA A 177 4.83 6.54 -8.35
C ALA A 177 3.99 5.27 -8.37
N HIS A 178 4.05 4.51 -9.44
CA HIS A 178 3.18 3.35 -9.63
C HIS A 178 3.38 2.27 -8.57
N GLU A 179 4.60 2.08 -8.08
CA GLU A 179 4.89 1.16 -6.98
C GLU A 179 4.14 1.56 -5.70
N GLU A 180 4.02 2.86 -5.41
CA GLU A 180 3.29 3.36 -4.26
C GLU A 180 1.78 3.16 -4.43
N VAL A 181 1.28 3.36 -5.65
CA VAL A 181 -0.14 3.13 -5.99
C VAL A 181 -0.49 1.64 -5.86
N ALA A 182 0.39 0.75 -6.35
CA ALA A 182 0.20 -0.70 -6.22
C ALA A 182 0.29 -1.17 -4.76
N ASN A 183 1.19 -0.60 -3.94
CA ASN A 183 1.24 -0.83 -2.49
C ASN A 183 -0.06 -0.39 -1.80
N MET A 184 -0.62 0.76 -2.20
CA MET A 184 -1.91 1.19 -1.67
C MET A 184 -3.07 0.28 -2.09
N ALA A 185 -3.07 -0.24 -3.33
CA ALA A 185 -4.05 -1.23 -3.75
C ALA A 185 -3.97 -2.49 -2.87
N LEU A 186 -2.75 -2.96 -2.57
CA LEU A 186 -2.52 -4.06 -1.62
C LEU A 186 -3.05 -3.71 -0.22
N ALA A 187 -2.77 -2.52 0.27
CA ALA A 187 -3.25 -2.08 1.58
C ALA A 187 -4.79 -2.00 1.64
N TYR A 188 -5.45 -1.56 0.57
CA TYR A 188 -6.91 -1.58 0.48
C TYR A 188 -7.46 -3.02 0.58
N PHE A 189 -6.87 -3.98 -0.12
CA PHE A 189 -7.22 -5.39 0.02
C PHE A 189 -6.99 -5.90 1.44
N GLN A 190 -5.85 -5.55 2.05
CA GLN A 190 -5.54 -5.94 3.43
C GLN A 190 -6.52 -5.34 4.45
N ALA A 191 -7.02 -4.15 4.18
CA ALA A 191 -8.03 -3.47 4.99
C ALA A 191 -9.47 -3.95 4.75
N GLY A 192 -9.70 -4.87 3.81
CA GLY A 192 -11.03 -5.38 3.46
C GLY A 192 -11.85 -4.40 2.61
N ARG A 193 -11.16 -3.62 1.78
CA ARG A 193 -11.77 -2.70 0.81
C ARG A 193 -11.60 -3.27 -0.61
N ASP A 194 -12.29 -4.37 -0.85
CA ASP A 194 -12.04 -5.25 -2.00
C ASP A 194 -12.30 -4.56 -3.35
N ASP A 195 -13.44 -3.89 -3.51
CA ASP A 195 -13.78 -3.18 -4.74
C ASP A 195 -12.90 -1.94 -4.98
N ASP A 196 -12.58 -1.20 -3.93
CA ASP A 196 -11.69 -0.03 -4.00
C ASP A 196 -10.26 -0.46 -4.39
N GLY A 197 -9.75 -1.52 -3.73
CA GLY A 197 -8.45 -2.10 -4.05
C GLY A 197 -8.38 -2.63 -5.48
N PHE A 198 -9.44 -3.28 -5.96
CA PHE A 198 -9.51 -3.76 -7.33
C PHE A 198 -9.56 -2.61 -8.35
N LEU A 199 -10.32 -1.56 -8.05
CA LEU A 199 -10.38 -0.38 -8.91
C LEU A 199 -9.01 0.30 -9.00
N LEU A 200 -8.32 0.45 -7.87
CA LEU A 200 -6.99 1.06 -7.84
C LEU A 200 -5.95 0.21 -8.55
N LEU A 201 -5.91 -1.11 -8.31
CA LEU A 201 -5.01 -2.02 -9.00
C LEU A 201 -5.24 -2.02 -10.52
N LYS A 202 -6.52 -2.04 -10.95
CA LYS A 202 -6.89 -1.93 -12.35
C LYS A 202 -6.43 -0.61 -12.95
N SER A 203 -6.58 0.47 -12.20
CA SER A 203 -6.16 1.81 -12.62
C SER A 203 -4.66 1.87 -12.82
N ASP A 204 -3.89 1.34 -11.88
CA ASP A 204 -2.43 1.28 -11.94
C ASP A 204 -1.94 0.44 -13.12
N LEU A 205 -2.52 -0.74 -13.34
CA LEU A 205 -2.21 -1.59 -14.49
C LEU A 205 -2.48 -0.91 -15.83
N ILE A 206 -3.59 -0.19 -15.92
CA ILE A 206 -3.95 0.51 -17.17
C ILE A 206 -3.03 1.71 -17.38
N ASP A 207 -2.81 2.50 -16.36
CA ASP A 207 -2.00 3.71 -16.47
C ASP A 207 -0.52 3.39 -16.69
N GLY A 208 0.05 2.54 -15.86
CA GLY A 208 1.46 2.20 -15.91
C GLY A 208 1.82 1.26 -17.07
N GLN A 209 1.07 0.19 -17.26
CA GLN A 209 1.42 -0.87 -18.21
C GLN A 209 0.80 -0.69 -19.59
N TYR A 210 -0.50 -0.38 -19.66
CA TYR A 210 -1.21 -0.27 -20.95
C TYR A 210 -1.00 1.08 -21.63
N LEU A 211 -1.10 2.17 -20.87
CA LEU A 211 -0.84 3.53 -21.37
C LEU A 211 0.63 3.93 -21.23
N GLY A 212 1.38 3.18 -20.47
CA GLY A 212 2.81 3.41 -20.24
C GLY A 212 3.63 3.26 -21.51
N VAL A 213 4.80 3.86 -21.50
CA VAL A 213 5.67 3.95 -22.68
C VAL A 213 6.44 2.66 -22.92
N SER A 214 6.54 1.79 -21.92
CA SER A 214 7.29 0.52 -22.00
C SER A 214 6.39 -0.64 -21.55
N PRO A 215 5.93 -1.50 -22.46
CA PRO A 215 5.16 -2.68 -22.09
C PRO A 215 5.97 -3.58 -21.14
N GLY A 216 5.39 -3.93 -20.01
CA GLY A 216 6.03 -4.75 -18.99
C GLY A 216 6.89 -4.00 -17.97
N ASN A 217 7.17 -2.73 -18.19
CA ASN A 217 7.77 -1.84 -17.22
C ASN A 217 6.77 -0.74 -16.85
N PHE A 218 6.59 -0.56 -15.56
CA PHE A 218 5.84 0.58 -15.07
C PHE A 218 6.78 1.77 -14.97
N GLY A 219 6.60 2.74 -15.86
CA GLY A 219 7.30 3.99 -15.73
C GLY A 219 6.86 4.72 -14.46
N GLN A 220 7.74 5.50 -13.88
CA GLN A 220 7.34 6.45 -12.87
C GLN A 220 6.75 7.67 -13.57
N ILE A 221 5.51 8.03 -13.22
CA ILE A 221 4.83 9.18 -13.80
C ILE A 221 4.63 10.20 -12.69
N SER A 222 5.23 11.38 -12.82
CA SER A 222 4.90 12.49 -11.96
C SER A 222 3.51 13.02 -12.27
N TYR A 223 2.90 13.73 -11.32
CA TYR A 223 1.69 14.49 -11.63
C TYR A 223 1.94 15.48 -12.77
N TYR A 224 3.09 16.13 -12.74
CA TYR A 224 3.55 17.03 -13.78
C TYR A 224 3.72 16.31 -15.11
N ASP A 225 4.34 15.15 -15.06
CA ASP A 225 4.57 14.33 -16.25
C ASP A 225 3.26 13.70 -16.71
N LYS A 226 2.33 13.38 -15.79
CA LYS A 226 0.98 12.93 -16.13
C LYS A 226 0.23 14.00 -16.93
N ALA A 227 0.29 15.25 -16.51
CA ALA A 227 -0.30 16.37 -17.23
C ALA A 227 0.35 16.59 -18.61
N ARG A 228 1.63 16.27 -18.77
CA ARG A 228 2.40 16.35 -20.01
C ARG A 228 2.45 15.06 -20.79
N SER A 229 1.92 13.96 -20.24
CA SER A 229 2.10 12.60 -20.77
C SER A 229 3.58 12.17 -20.84
N GLU A 230 4.39 12.64 -19.91
CA GLU A 230 5.79 12.23 -19.73
C GLU A 230 5.87 11.09 -18.72
N ALA A 231 6.82 10.19 -18.88
CA ALA A 231 7.06 9.10 -17.94
C ALA A 231 8.54 8.73 -17.94
N TYR A 232 9.08 8.41 -16.76
CA TYR A 232 10.37 7.76 -16.66
C TYR A 232 10.23 6.32 -17.09
N ARG A 233 10.91 5.97 -18.16
CA ARG A 233 10.96 4.61 -18.69
C ARG A 233 11.88 3.75 -17.82
N ASP A 234 11.69 2.45 -17.90
CA ASP A 234 12.62 1.46 -17.35
C ASP A 234 12.78 1.50 -15.82
N PHE A 235 11.80 2.08 -15.11
CA PHE A 235 11.73 2.04 -13.66
C PHE A 235 10.98 0.79 -13.24
N ALA A 236 11.67 -0.20 -12.69
CA ALA A 236 11.17 -1.57 -12.52
C ALA A 236 10.48 -1.83 -11.18
N ASP A 237 10.45 -0.89 -10.26
CA ASP A 237 9.99 -1.09 -8.89
C ASP A 237 8.54 -1.59 -8.81
N ASN A 238 7.69 -1.09 -9.66
CA ASN A 238 6.28 -1.48 -9.67
C ASN A 238 6.03 -2.93 -10.11
N VAL A 239 6.91 -3.55 -10.88
CA VAL A 239 6.70 -4.92 -11.41
C VAL A 239 6.51 -5.93 -10.28
N GLY A 240 7.37 -5.87 -9.28
CA GLY A 240 7.32 -6.75 -8.11
C GLY A 240 6.08 -6.52 -7.26
N ILE A 241 5.78 -5.28 -6.95
CA ILE A 241 4.65 -4.94 -6.07
C ILE A 241 3.29 -5.16 -6.75
N THR A 242 3.17 -4.90 -8.04
CA THR A 242 1.95 -5.20 -8.80
C THR A 242 1.66 -6.71 -8.77
N SER A 243 2.69 -7.55 -8.99
CA SER A 243 2.56 -9.00 -8.87
C SER A 243 2.14 -9.41 -7.45
N ARG A 244 2.69 -8.76 -6.43
CA ARG A 244 2.34 -8.97 -5.04
C ARG A 244 0.91 -8.53 -4.73
N ALA A 245 0.48 -7.36 -5.19
CA ALA A 245 -0.88 -6.87 -5.05
C ALA A 245 -1.90 -7.82 -5.69
N LEU A 246 -1.56 -8.40 -6.84
CA LEU A 246 -2.37 -9.41 -7.50
C LEU A 246 -2.45 -10.71 -6.70
N VAL A 247 -1.30 -11.29 -6.32
CA VAL A 247 -1.26 -12.62 -5.68
C VAL A 247 -1.63 -12.56 -4.20
N ASN A 248 -1.02 -11.67 -3.44
CA ASN A 248 -1.25 -11.57 -1.99
C ASN A 248 -2.47 -10.71 -1.64
N GLY A 249 -2.83 -9.74 -2.50
CA GLY A 249 -4.00 -8.87 -2.32
C GLY A 249 -5.25 -9.48 -2.95
N LEU A 250 -5.44 -9.30 -4.26
CA LEU A 250 -6.66 -9.70 -4.97
C LEU A 250 -7.00 -11.17 -4.78
N PHE A 251 -6.03 -12.08 -5.01
CA PHE A 251 -6.23 -13.52 -4.81
C PHE A 251 -5.93 -13.98 -3.40
N GLY A 252 -5.36 -13.15 -2.56
CA GLY A 252 -5.22 -13.35 -1.12
C GLY A 252 -4.40 -14.56 -0.70
N ILE A 253 -3.40 -14.96 -1.47
CA ILE A 253 -2.58 -16.14 -1.19
C ILE A 253 -1.40 -15.75 -0.31
N LEU A 254 -1.41 -16.16 0.95
CA LEU A 254 -0.45 -15.78 1.98
C LEU A 254 0.16 -17.03 2.64
N PRO A 255 1.16 -17.66 2.04
CA PRO A 255 1.87 -18.77 2.67
C PRO A 255 2.62 -18.30 3.92
N ASP A 256 2.38 -18.96 5.04
CA ASP A 256 3.00 -18.70 6.33
C ASP A 256 3.62 -20.01 6.87
N ALA A 257 4.69 -20.43 6.22
CA ALA A 257 5.36 -21.68 6.54
C ALA A 257 5.97 -21.69 7.94
N LEU A 258 6.35 -20.54 8.50
CA LEU A 258 6.83 -20.43 9.88
C LEU A 258 5.78 -20.85 10.91
N ASN A 259 4.51 -20.64 10.59
CA ASN A 259 3.38 -21.05 11.41
C ASN A 259 2.66 -22.29 10.88
N GLY A 260 3.21 -22.96 9.87
CA GLY A 260 2.66 -24.19 9.30
C GLY A 260 1.32 -24.03 8.60
N GLN A 261 1.00 -22.85 8.11
CA GLN A 261 -0.28 -22.50 7.49
C GLN A 261 -0.14 -21.77 6.16
N CYS A 262 -1.19 -21.82 5.36
CA CYS A 262 -1.40 -20.93 4.22
C CYS A 262 -2.74 -20.23 4.40
N VAL A 263 -2.71 -18.91 4.49
CA VAL A 263 -3.93 -18.12 4.62
C VAL A 263 -4.43 -17.74 3.24
N LEU A 264 -5.68 -18.03 2.95
CA LEU A 264 -6.41 -17.49 1.80
C LEU A 264 -7.32 -16.37 2.28
N LYS A 265 -7.00 -15.15 1.85
CA LYS A 265 -7.76 -13.93 2.18
C LYS A 265 -8.07 -13.18 0.87
N PRO A 266 -8.81 -13.79 -0.06
CA PRO A 266 -9.08 -13.15 -1.34
C PRO A 266 -9.96 -11.92 -1.17
N ALA A 267 -9.59 -10.86 -1.89
CA ALA A 267 -10.28 -9.58 -1.94
C ALA A 267 -10.92 -9.39 -3.31
N LEU A 268 -11.76 -10.34 -3.70
CA LEU A 268 -12.38 -10.37 -5.01
C LEU A 268 -13.54 -9.36 -5.09
N PRO A 269 -13.60 -8.55 -6.16
CA PRO A 269 -14.67 -7.57 -6.31
C PRO A 269 -16.05 -8.23 -6.27
N GLU A 270 -17.03 -7.50 -5.77
CA GLU A 270 -18.41 -7.99 -5.60
C GLU A 270 -19.00 -8.53 -6.92
N SER A 271 -18.56 -7.95 -8.06
CA SER A 271 -19.01 -8.33 -9.41
C SER A 271 -18.48 -9.69 -9.89
N TRP A 272 -17.56 -10.33 -9.17
CA TRP A 272 -17.00 -11.63 -9.55
C TRP A 272 -17.69 -12.76 -8.80
N ASP A 273 -18.48 -13.56 -9.50
CA ASP A 273 -19.14 -14.74 -8.93
C ASP A 273 -18.21 -15.92 -8.73
N SER A 274 -17.12 -15.97 -9.47
CA SER A 274 -16.12 -17.05 -9.40
C SER A 274 -14.77 -16.61 -9.90
N CYS A 275 -13.71 -17.28 -9.42
CA CYS A 275 -12.38 -17.20 -10.01
C CYS A 275 -11.64 -18.54 -9.84
N GLU A 276 -10.59 -18.71 -10.62
CA GLU A 276 -9.67 -19.83 -10.52
C GLU A 276 -8.23 -19.33 -10.56
N VAL A 277 -7.41 -19.78 -9.61
CA VAL A 277 -6.00 -19.41 -9.51
C VAL A 277 -5.15 -20.66 -9.51
N ARG A 278 -4.15 -20.68 -10.38
CA ARG A 278 -3.19 -21.80 -10.52
C ARG A 278 -1.77 -21.29 -10.34
N LEU A 279 -1.16 -21.66 -9.24
CA LEU A 279 0.25 -21.43 -8.95
C LEU A 279 0.99 -22.79 -8.82
N PRO A 280 2.32 -22.81 -8.85
CA PRO A 280 3.09 -24.08 -8.76
C PRO A 280 2.74 -24.93 -7.55
N TYR A 281 2.46 -24.32 -6.41
CA TYR A 281 2.21 -25.02 -5.14
C TYR A 281 0.78 -24.94 -4.64
N LEU A 282 -0.07 -24.15 -5.28
CA LEU A 282 -1.45 -23.95 -4.86
C LEU A 282 -2.36 -23.72 -6.07
N HIS A 283 -3.43 -24.46 -6.10
CA HIS A 283 -4.54 -24.24 -7.01
C HIS A 283 -5.81 -24.10 -6.19
N TYR A 284 -6.58 -23.03 -6.37
CA TYR A 284 -7.91 -22.95 -5.80
C TYR A 284 -8.91 -22.39 -6.78
N LYS A 285 -10.17 -22.85 -6.62
CA LYS A 285 -11.35 -22.26 -7.25
C LYS A 285 -12.21 -21.64 -6.17
N PHE A 286 -12.68 -20.46 -6.45
CA PHE A 286 -13.64 -19.75 -5.62
C PHE A 286 -14.94 -19.58 -6.38
N TYR A 287 -16.07 -19.72 -5.69
CA TYR A 287 -17.37 -19.34 -6.22
C TYR A 287 -18.35 -18.98 -5.12
N ARG A 288 -19.29 -18.10 -5.45
CA ARG A 288 -20.38 -17.64 -4.58
C ARG A 288 -21.63 -18.47 -4.82
N ARG A 289 -22.27 -18.89 -3.74
CA ARG A 289 -23.58 -19.59 -3.75
C ARG A 289 -24.50 -18.90 -2.76
N GLY A 290 -25.21 -17.86 -3.19
CA GLY A 290 -25.97 -17.01 -2.26
C GLY A 290 -25.06 -16.41 -1.20
N SER A 291 -25.37 -16.65 0.08
CA SER A 291 -24.55 -16.20 1.22
C SER A 291 -23.38 -17.14 1.55
N GLN A 292 -23.05 -18.10 0.69
CA GLN A 292 -21.91 -18.99 0.88
C GLN A 292 -20.78 -18.63 -0.05
N HIS A 293 -19.56 -18.64 0.48
CA HIS A 293 -18.31 -18.62 -0.30
C HIS A 293 -17.70 -20.02 -0.24
N VAL A 294 -17.41 -20.60 -1.40
CA VAL A 294 -16.88 -21.95 -1.52
C VAL A 294 -15.48 -21.89 -2.13
N TYR A 295 -14.53 -22.59 -1.50
CA TYR A 295 -13.15 -22.69 -1.91
C TYR A 295 -12.80 -24.15 -2.14
N GLU A 296 -12.55 -24.55 -3.38
CA GLU A 296 -12.00 -25.85 -3.74
C GLU A 296 -10.49 -25.70 -3.87
N ILE A 297 -9.72 -26.34 -2.99
CA ILE A 297 -8.29 -26.09 -2.82
C ILE A 297 -7.52 -27.36 -3.09
N THR A 298 -6.46 -27.26 -3.88
CA THR A 298 -5.44 -28.30 -4.04
C THR A 298 -4.07 -27.68 -3.76
N GLN A 299 -3.33 -28.25 -2.80
CA GLN A 299 -1.99 -27.81 -2.45
C GLN A 299 -0.92 -28.85 -2.83
N ASN A 300 0.24 -28.37 -3.18
CA ASN A 300 1.42 -29.18 -3.48
C ASN A 300 2.69 -28.56 -2.88
N PHE A 301 2.57 -27.99 -1.68
CA PHE A 301 3.73 -27.50 -0.93
C PHE A 301 4.63 -28.67 -0.54
N PRO A 302 5.96 -28.49 -0.50
CA PRO A 302 6.90 -29.53 -0.06
C PRO A 302 6.56 -30.10 1.32
N GLN A 303 6.08 -29.23 2.22
CA GLN A 303 5.42 -29.63 3.47
C GLN A 303 4.00 -29.09 3.42
N PRO A 304 2.98 -29.98 3.56
CA PRO A 304 1.59 -29.55 3.52
C PRO A 304 1.27 -28.53 4.61
N LEU A 305 0.66 -27.43 4.23
CA LEU A 305 0.29 -26.35 5.12
C LEU A 305 -1.19 -26.44 5.51
N LYS A 306 -1.53 -26.10 6.74
CA LYS A 306 -2.92 -25.95 7.16
C LYS A 306 -3.56 -24.80 6.40
N MET A 307 -4.64 -25.04 5.68
CA MET A 307 -5.38 -24.00 5.00
C MET A 307 -6.23 -23.19 5.99
N VAL A 308 -6.20 -21.89 5.88
CA VAL A 308 -7.03 -20.96 6.68
C VAL A 308 -7.66 -19.96 5.73
N VAL A 309 -8.98 -19.87 5.71
CA VAL A 309 -9.70 -18.90 4.88
C VAL A 309 -10.15 -17.73 5.74
N LYS A 310 -9.84 -16.51 5.33
CA LYS A 310 -10.34 -15.27 5.93
C LYS A 310 -11.26 -14.56 4.93
N THR A 311 -12.54 -14.48 5.26
CA THR A 311 -13.56 -13.88 4.40
C THR A 311 -13.98 -12.52 4.92
N ASN A 312 -13.95 -11.53 4.06
CA ASN A 312 -14.33 -10.15 4.37
C ASN A 312 -15.81 -10.04 4.76
N GLN A 313 -16.09 -9.27 5.81
CA GLN A 313 -17.43 -8.95 6.32
C GLN A 313 -17.70 -7.44 6.32
N GLY A 314 -16.78 -6.67 5.73
CA GLY A 314 -16.82 -5.20 5.68
C GLY A 314 -16.13 -4.50 6.83
N LYS A 315 -15.65 -3.29 6.57
CA LYS A 315 -15.02 -2.38 7.55
C LYS A 315 -13.87 -3.03 8.34
N GLY A 316 -13.03 -3.83 7.67
CA GLY A 316 -11.89 -4.52 8.30
C GLY A 316 -12.26 -5.77 9.12
N HIS A 317 -13.52 -6.19 9.15
CA HIS A 317 -13.92 -7.42 9.83
C HIS A 317 -13.81 -8.63 8.92
N PHE A 318 -13.25 -9.72 9.45
CA PHE A 318 -13.08 -10.98 8.71
C PHE A 318 -13.60 -12.16 9.54
N ILE A 319 -14.28 -13.09 8.87
CA ILE A 319 -14.56 -14.42 9.43
C ILE A 319 -13.37 -15.32 9.08
N THR A 320 -12.84 -16.03 10.07
CA THR A 320 -11.81 -17.04 9.88
C THR A 320 -12.44 -18.43 9.87
N THR A 321 -12.19 -19.21 8.83
CA THR A 321 -12.61 -20.61 8.72
C THR A 321 -11.36 -21.47 8.54
N GLU A 322 -11.18 -22.42 9.44
CA GLU A 322 -10.03 -23.32 9.40
C GLU A 322 -10.32 -24.54 8.54
N GLY A 323 -9.37 -24.88 7.70
CA GLY A 323 -9.30 -26.12 6.98
C GLY A 323 -8.28 -27.08 7.58
N THR A 324 -7.78 -27.97 6.76
CA THR A 324 -6.80 -29.00 7.13
C THR A 324 -5.48 -28.80 6.36
N ASN A 325 -4.54 -29.71 6.55
CA ASN A 325 -3.33 -29.81 5.72
C ASN A 325 -3.46 -30.85 4.60
N GLU A 326 -4.64 -31.36 4.31
CA GLU A 326 -4.87 -32.30 3.23
C GLU A 326 -4.52 -31.69 1.86
N LYS A 327 -4.10 -32.59 0.95
CA LYS A 327 -3.73 -32.18 -0.40
C LYS A 327 -4.89 -31.53 -1.16
N THR A 328 -6.10 -32.01 -0.96
CA THR A 328 -7.31 -31.52 -1.62
C THR A 328 -8.42 -31.38 -0.59
N GLN A 329 -9.05 -30.23 -0.54
CA GLN A 329 -10.15 -29.97 0.39
C GLN A 329 -11.12 -28.93 -0.16
N THR A 330 -12.34 -28.93 0.35
CA THR A 330 -13.34 -27.89 0.10
C THR A 330 -13.67 -27.18 1.40
N ILE A 331 -13.51 -25.88 1.42
CA ILE A 331 -13.88 -25.03 2.57
C ILE A 331 -15.12 -24.21 2.18
N VAL A 332 -16.16 -24.28 3.01
CA VAL A 332 -17.39 -23.52 2.82
C VAL A 332 -17.53 -22.50 3.97
N VAL A 333 -17.56 -21.24 3.62
CA VAL A 333 -17.84 -20.14 4.56
C VAL A 333 -19.28 -19.75 4.42
N ASN A 334 -20.07 -19.88 5.51
CA ASN A 334 -21.49 -19.58 5.52
C ASN A 334 -21.76 -18.17 6.05
N ASN A 335 -22.94 -17.64 5.74
CA ASN A 335 -23.45 -16.36 6.25
C ASN A 335 -22.51 -15.19 5.95
N VAL A 336 -21.86 -15.23 4.79
CA VAL A 336 -21.07 -14.12 4.30
C VAL A 336 -22.00 -12.96 4.00
N LYS A 337 -21.73 -11.81 4.60
CA LYS A 337 -22.46 -10.60 4.32
C LYS A 337 -22.00 -10.04 2.99
N THR A 338 -22.94 -9.63 2.17
CA THR A 338 -22.63 -8.74 1.06
C THR A 338 -22.10 -7.44 1.67
N VAL A 339 -20.85 -7.14 1.38
CA VAL A 339 -20.26 -5.86 1.77
C VAL A 339 -20.93 -4.83 0.87
N ALA A 340 -21.85 -4.03 1.45
CA ALA A 340 -22.37 -2.89 0.71
C ALA A 340 -21.18 -2.09 0.20
N LYS A 341 -21.13 -1.82 -1.10
CA LYS A 341 -20.14 -0.87 -1.62
C LYS A 341 -20.19 0.33 -0.68
N PRO A 342 -19.08 0.73 -0.06
CA PRO A 342 -19.01 2.09 0.39
C PRO A 342 -19.25 2.87 -0.88
N SER A 343 -20.40 3.55 -0.99
CA SER A 343 -20.52 4.46 -2.10
C SER A 343 -19.39 5.45 -1.90
N LEU A 344 -18.55 5.60 -2.91
CA LEU A 344 -17.56 6.68 -2.95
C LEU A 344 -18.26 8.05 -2.78
N ASP A 345 -19.59 8.04 -2.88
CA ASP A 345 -20.49 9.19 -2.78
C ASP A 345 -21.01 9.45 -1.35
N ASP A 346 -20.90 8.51 -0.41
CA ASP A 346 -21.36 8.71 0.95
C ASP A 346 -20.36 9.56 1.76
N ASN A 347 -20.40 10.87 1.57
CA ASN A 347 -19.71 11.89 2.37
C ASN A 347 -18.18 11.99 2.25
N VAL A 348 -17.58 11.49 1.19
CA VAL A 348 -16.29 12.03 0.79
C VAL A 348 -16.58 13.40 0.17
N PRO A 349 -16.15 14.51 0.79
CA PRO A 349 -16.15 15.78 0.08
C PRO A 349 -15.49 15.47 -1.24
N SER A 350 -16.12 15.83 -2.36
CA SER A 350 -15.55 15.56 -3.67
C SER A 350 -14.27 16.38 -3.84
N ILE A 351 -13.17 15.89 -3.28
CA ILE A 351 -11.80 16.23 -3.69
C ILE A 351 -11.64 15.88 -5.18
N TRP A 352 -12.69 15.36 -5.78
CA TRP A 352 -12.92 15.16 -7.21
C TRP A 352 -12.96 16.44 -8.03
N THR A 353 -12.90 17.58 -7.39
CA THR A 353 -12.51 18.80 -8.08
C THR A 353 -11.05 18.73 -8.55
N GLY A 354 -10.32 17.67 -8.16
CA GLY A 354 -9.10 17.20 -8.72
C GLY A 354 -8.32 18.20 -9.56
N ILE A 355 -7.86 17.75 -10.70
CA ILE A 355 -7.19 18.58 -11.72
C ILE A 355 -8.00 19.81 -12.14
N ASP A 356 -9.31 19.75 -12.07
CA ASP A 356 -10.21 20.81 -12.51
C ASP A 356 -10.57 21.80 -11.36
N SER A 357 -10.09 21.54 -10.11
CA SER A 357 -10.31 22.52 -9.03
C SER A 357 -9.32 23.68 -9.17
N PRO A 358 -9.80 24.92 -9.20
CA PRO A 358 -8.92 26.09 -9.26
C PRO A 358 -7.90 26.13 -8.11
N GLU A 359 -8.29 25.66 -6.92
CA GLU A 359 -7.43 25.63 -5.73
C GLU A 359 -6.29 24.61 -5.90
N TYR A 360 -6.59 23.42 -6.39
CA TYR A 360 -5.59 22.41 -6.63
C TYR A 360 -4.62 22.81 -7.76
N GLN A 361 -5.16 23.32 -8.85
CA GLN A 361 -4.36 23.87 -9.95
C GLN A 361 -3.45 24.99 -9.49
N THR A 362 -3.94 25.87 -8.61
CA THR A 362 -3.15 26.96 -8.02
C THR A 362 -2.04 26.42 -7.14
N VAL A 363 -2.34 25.48 -6.24
CA VAL A 363 -1.34 24.88 -5.33
C VAL A 363 -0.26 24.13 -6.11
N MET A 364 -0.64 23.40 -7.16
CA MET A 364 0.29 22.64 -7.99
C MET A 364 0.94 23.45 -9.11
N GLY A 365 0.57 24.71 -9.29
CA GLY A 365 1.05 25.54 -10.40
C GLY A 365 0.58 25.08 -11.77
N LEU A 366 -0.50 24.30 -11.81
CA LEU A 366 -1.08 23.72 -13.03
C LEU A 366 -2.25 24.51 -13.58
N GLU A 367 -2.34 25.79 -13.26
CA GLU A 367 -3.33 26.65 -13.91
C GLU A 367 -3.15 26.50 -15.43
N GLU A 368 -4.24 26.15 -16.11
CA GLU A 368 -4.24 26.22 -17.56
C GLU A 368 -3.79 27.63 -17.97
N PRO A 369 -2.77 27.74 -18.82
CA PRO A 369 -2.33 29.04 -19.26
C PRO A 369 -3.52 29.72 -19.92
N LYS A 370 -4.05 30.77 -19.28
CA LYS A 370 -5.02 31.64 -19.92
C LYS A 370 -4.46 31.95 -21.30
N ALA A 371 -5.32 32.01 -22.30
CA ALA A 371 -4.93 32.15 -23.72
C ALA A 371 -3.89 33.24 -24.03
N ASN A 372 -3.58 34.09 -23.06
CA ASN A 372 -2.59 35.16 -23.11
C ASN A 372 -1.33 34.92 -22.25
N ALA A 373 -1.20 33.76 -21.59
CA ALA A 373 -0.05 33.49 -20.72
C ALA A 373 1.11 32.85 -21.52
N LYS A 374 1.56 33.48 -22.58
CA LYS A 374 2.69 33.06 -23.42
C LYS A 374 4.01 32.82 -22.65
N TYR A 375 4.13 33.38 -21.46
CA TYR A 375 5.39 33.40 -20.71
C TYR A 375 5.63 32.12 -19.89
N THR A 376 4.61 31.36 -19.50
CA THR A 376 4.78 30.21 -18.63
C THR A 376 5.35 29.00 -19.39
N MET A 377 4.83 28.75 -20.58
CA MET A 377 5.35 27.70 -21.47
C MET A 377 6.78 28.00 -21.95
N VAL A 378 7.07 29.27 -22.30
CA VAL A 378 8.40 29.67 -22.78
C VAL A 378 9.47 29.55 -21.69
N LYS A 379 9.12 29.78 -20.43
CA LYS A 379 10.09 29.63 -19.32
C LYS A 379 10.41 28.16 -19.04
N MET A 380 9.44 27.30 -19.16
CA MET A 380 9.63 25.87 -18.94
C MET A 380 10.47 25.23 -20.04
N ASP A 381 10.17 25.51 -21.29
CA ASP A 381 10.98 25.08 -22.45
C ASP A 381 12.43 25.53 -22.35
N LYS A 382 12.68 26.72 -21.81
CA LYS A 382 14.02 27.25 -21.65
C LYS A 382 14.83 26.55 -20.55
N TYR A 383 14.17 25.98 -19.54
CA TYR A 383 14.83 25.21 -18.49
C TYR A 383 15.08 23.75 -18.89
N PHE A 384 14.21 23.16 -19.67
CA PHE A 384 14.34 21.76 -20.10
C PHE A 384 15.17 21.56 -21.36
N ASN A 385 15.22 22.55 -22.27
CA ASN A 385 16.03 22.48 -23.49
C ASN A 385 17.49 22.89 -23.30
N SER A 386 17.90 23.39 -22.15
CA SER A 386 19.27 23.82 -21.91
C SER A 386 20.21 22.73 -21.36
N ASN A 387 19.70 21.51 -21.14
CA ASN A 387 20.48 20.42 -20.55
C ASN A 387 20.53 19.14 -21.41
N VAL A 388 20.25 19.27 -22.71
CA VAL A 388 20.37 18.16 -23.65
C VAL A 388 21.33 18.58 -24.78
N ASP A 389 22.58 18.85 -24.42
CA ASP A 389 23.75 18.82 -25.31
C ASP A 389 24.83 17.99 -24.65
#